data_5e46375dc5cd2b2a3da8ff079d8eb818
#
_entry.id   5e46375dc5cd2b2a3da8ff079d8eb818
#
_cell.length_a   1.000
_cell.length_b   1.000
_cell.length_c   1.000
_cell.angle_alpha   90.00
_cell.angle_beta   90.00
_cell.angle_gamma   90.00
#
_symmetry.space_group_name_H-M   'P 1'
#
loop_
_entity.id
_entity.type
_entity.pdbx_description
1 polymer ?
#
loop_
_entity_poly.entity_id
_entity_poly.type
_entity_poly.pdbx_seq_one_letter_code
_entity_poly.pdbx_strand_id
1 'polypeptide(L)'
;MSEWLNHTPLQAGVFLGASIHDVAQVVGAGYSVSDDVGNSATLVKLVRVSALLPVVLIIGFLFRDKNNPAESRYISSLPSFLIVYLVIAALNSYSVFSPTVQEFGMMASKFCLITSLVAIGLKTNLHSIASVGKTPLLLLLGTSILLALTSLMLITLLM
;
A
#
# COMPACT_ATOMS: atom_id res chain seq x y z
N MET A 1 4.49 10.54 16.94
CA MET A 1 3.15 10.96 16.46
C MET A 1 2.03 10.16 17.11
N SER A 2 2.21 8.88 17.37
CA SER A 2 1.24 8.05 18.12
C SER A 2 1.08 8.48 19.58
N GLU A 3 2.14 8.95 20.24
CA GLU A 3 2.10 9.43 21.62
C GLU A 3 1.26 10.70 21.81
N TRP A 4 1.15 11.57 20.79
CA TRP A 4 0.40 12.82 20.85
C TRP A 4 -1.12 12.62 20.74
N LEU A 5 -1.57 11.49 20.22
CA LEU A 5 -2.99 11.21 19.98
C LEU A 5 -3.54 10.08 20.87
N ASN A 6 -2.73 9.53 21.80
CA ASN A 6 -3.10 8.38 22.65
C ASN A 6 -3.68 7.18 21.86
N HIS A 7 -3.24 7.01 20.62
CA HIS A 7 -3.70 5.91 19.78
C HIS A 7 -3.05 4.59 20.15
N THR A 8 -3.82 3.52 20.11
CA THR A 8 -3.30 2.16 20.23
C THR A 8 -2.40 1.85 19.01
N PRO A 9 -1.46 0.87 19.12
CA PRO A 9 -0.64 0.46 17.98
C PRO A 9 -1.46 0.08 16.73
N LEU A 10 -2.63 -0.52 16.93
CA LEU A 10 -3.55 -0.86 15.86
C LEU A 10 -4.10 0.40 15.16
N GLN A 11 -4.58 1.38 15.93
CA GLN A 11 -5.09 2.65 15.39
C GLN A 11 -4.02 3.42 14.62
N ALA A 12 -2.79 3.46 15.17
CA ALA A 12 -1.64 4.08 14.47
C ALA A 12 -1.33 3.36 13.15
N GLY A 13 -1.37 2.03 13.15
CA GLY A 13 -1.18 1.22 11.94
C GLY A 13 -2.26 1.46 10.90
N VAL A 14 -3.53 1.49 11.31
CA VAL A 14 -4.66 1.80 10.42
C VAL A 14 -4.52 3.20 9.82
N PHE A 15 -4.15 4.19 10.64
CA PHE A 15 -3.91 5.56 10.17
C PHE A 15 -2.83 5.64 9.10
N LEU A 16 -1.66 5.05 9.35
CA LEU A 16 -0.54 5.05 8.40
C LEU A 16 -0.89 4.30 7.12
N GLY A 17 -1.52 3.13 7.24
CA GLY A 17 -1.93 2.30 6.10
C GLY A 17 -2.97 2.96 5.20
N ALA A 18 -3.90 3.72 5.79
CA ALA A 18 -4.96 4.41 5.07
C ALA A 18 -4.52 5.76 4.49
N SER A 19 -3.66 6.52 5.19
CA SER A 19 -3.29 7.90 4.80
C SER A 19 -2.14 7.97 3.80
N ILE A 20 -1.15 7.11 3.88
CA ILE A 20 0.03 7.12 3.00
C ILE A 20 -0.32 6.45 1.66
N HIS A 21 0.11 7.00 0.54
CA HIS A 21 -0.24 6.50 -0.79
C HIS A 21 0.55 5.25 -1.21
N ASP A 22 1.84 5.23 -0.94
CA ASP A 22 2.76 4.19 -1.40
C ASP A 22 2.96 3.08 -0.35
N VAL A 23 3.02 1.81 -0.81
CA VAL A 23 3.20 0.63 0.05
C VAL A 23 4.56 0.65 0.75
N ALA A 24 5.64 0.98 0.01
CA ALA A 24 6.97 0.98 0.56
C ALA A 24 7.13 2.03 1.67
N GLN A 25 6.53 3.22 1.47
CA GLN A 25 6.51 4.29 2.47
C GLN A 25 5.70 3.89 3.72
N VAL A 26 4.55 3.20 3.54
CA VAL A 26 3.75 2.68 4.67
C VAL A 26 4.57 1.71 5.51
N VAL A 27 5.24 0.78 4.85
CA VAL A 27 6.10 -0.21 5.53
C VAL A 27 7.22 0.49 6.28
N GLY A 28 7.94 1.40 5.62
CA GLY A 28 9.01 2.18 6.24
C GLY A 28 8.52 3.00 7.45
N ALA A 29 7.40 3.72 7.30
CA ALA A 29 6.83 4.52 8.37
C ALA A 29 6.30 3.66 9.52
N GLY A 30 5.61 2.56 9.22
CA GLY A 30 5.03 1.68 10.23
C GLY A 30 6.10 0.99 11.09
N TYR A 31 7.09 0.37 10.46
CA TYR A 31 8.17 -0.31 11.19
C TYR A 31 9.15 0.65 11.88
N SER A 32 9.19 1.93 11.51
CA SER A 32 9.93 2.93 12.27
C SER A 32 9.31 3.26 13.63
N VAL A 33 8.01 2.94 13.80
CA VAL A 33 7.30 3.13 15.08
C VAL A 33 7.40 1.87 15.94
N SER A 34 6.91 0.74 15.43
CA SER A 34 7.02 -0.58 16.06
C SER A 34 6.67 -1.69 15.06
N ASP A 35 7.01 -2.94 15.38
CA ASP A 35 6.64 -4.10 14.56
C ASP A 35 5.12 -4.27 14.46
N ASP A 36 4.36 -4.03 15.54
CA ASP A 36 2.89 -4.13 15.54
C ASP A 36 2.25 -3.07 14.65
N VAL A 37 2.74 -1.84 14.70
CA VAL A 37 2.29 -0.75 13.82
C VAL A 37 2.64 -1.05 12.37
N GLY A 38 3.85 -1.55 12.11
CA GLY A 38 4.30 -1.94 10.77
C GLY A 38 3.46 -3.03 10.15
N ASN A 39 3.17 -4.09 10.91
CA ASN A 39 2.31 -5.20 10.48
C ASN A 39 0.89 -4.70 10.17
N SER A 40 0.28 -3.97 11.10
CA SER A 40 -1.08 -3.43 10.95
C SER A 40 -1.19 -2.48 9.76
N ALA A 41 -0.25 -1.55 9.62
CA ALA A 41 -0.21 -0.58 8.51
C ALA A 41 -0.07 -1.29 7.15
N THR A 42 0.80 -2.28 7.08
CA THR A 42 1.03 -3.08 5.87
C THR A 42 -0.23 -3.86 5.48
N LEU A 43 -0.90 -4.52 6.45
CA LEU A 43 -2.15 -5.24 6.21
C LEU A 43 -3.23 -4.33 5.65
N VAL A 44 -3.47 -3.18 6.28
CA VAL A 44 -4.48 -2.20 5.82
C VAL A 44 -4.18 -1.76 4.39
N LYS A 45 -2.91 -1.51 4.09
CA LYS A 45 -2.50 -1.11 2.74
C LYS A 45 -2.72 -2.21 1.72
N LEU A 46 -2.38 -3.45 2.04
CA LEU A 46 -2.57 -4.60 1.17
C LEU A 46 -4.06 -4.87 0.90
N VAL A 47 -4.92 -4.75 1.90
CA VAL A 47 -6.39 -4.84 1.74
C VAL A 47 -6.88 -3.77 0.76
N ARG A 48 -6.42 -2.52 0.90
CA ARG A 48 -6.79 -1.43 -0.01
C ARG A 48 -6.34 -1.70 -1.45
N VAL A 49 -5.11 -2.17 -1.65
CA VAL A 49 -4.59 -2.52 -2.99
C VAL A 49 -5.35 -3.69 -3.57
N SER A 50 -5.69 -4.70 -2.77
CA SER A 50 -6.50 -5.85 -3.19
C SER A 50 -7.92 -5.45 -3.59
N ALA A 51 -8.53 -4.49 -2.89
CA ALA A 51 -9.85 -3.96 -3.22
C ALA A 51 -9.87 -3.18 -4.57
N LEU A 52 -8.72 -2.69 -5.02
CA LEU A 52 -8.60 -2.05 -6.33
C LEU A 52 -8.84 -3.05 -7.49
N LEU A 53 -8.50 -4.32 -7.27
CA LEU A 53 -8.63 -5.36 -8.28
C LEU A 53 -10.07 -5.55 -8.78
N PRO A 54 -11.07 -5.83 -7.91
CA PRO A 54 -12.45 -5.96 -8.36
C PRO A 54 -12.98 -4.69 -9.01
N VAL A 55 -12.57 -3.51 -8.55
CA VAL A 55 -12.96 -2.23 -9.14
C VAL A 55 -12.44 -2.09 -10.57
N VAL A 56 -11.16 -2.38 -10.79
CA VAL A 56 -10.55 -2.34 -12.13
C VAL A 56 -11.19 -3.36 -13.06
N LEU A 57 -11.50 -4.57 -12.56
CA LEU A 57 -12.19 -5.60 -13.34
C LEU A 57 -13.62 -5.17 -13.72
N ILE A 58 -14.36 -4.59 -12.80
CA ILE A 58 -15.72 -4.08 -13.05
C ILE A 58 -15.68 -2.95 -14.10
N ILE A 59 -14.79 -1.98 -13.94
CA ILE A 59 -14.64 -0.88 -14.88
C ILE A 59 -14.22 -1.42 -16.26
N GLY A 60 -13.22 -2.30 -16.32
CA GLY A 60 -12.77 -2.92 -17.56
C GLY A 60 -13.87 -3.73 -18.26
N PHE A 61 -14.78 -4.35 -17.50
CA PHE A 61 -15.93 -5.07 -18.05
C PHE A 61 -17.03 -4.12 -18.55
N LEU A 62 -17.33 -3.04 -17.81
CA LEU A 62 -18.36 -2.07 -18.16
C LEU A 62 -17.99 -1.24 -19.41
N PHE A 63 -16.72 -0.86 -19.53
CA PHE A 63 -16.21 -0.02 -20.62
C PHE A 63 -15.52 -0.81 -21.73
N ARG A 64 -15.77 -2.14 -21.80
CA ARG A 64 -15.22 -3.01 -22.85
C ARG A 64 -15.76 -2.64 -24.22
N ASP A 65 -14.94 -2.02 -25.06
CA ASP A 65 -15.25 -1.85 -26.47
C ASP A 65 -15.02 -3.16 -27.23
N LYS A 66 -16.13 -3.73 -27.76
CA LYS A 66 -16.09 -4.99 -28.51
C LYS A 66 -15.36 -4.91 -29.85
N ASN A 67 -15.09 -3.70 -30.33
CA ASN A 67 -14.51 -3.46 -31.65
C ASN A 67 -12.98 -3.23 -31.61
N ASN A 68 -12.38 -3.15 -30.42
CA ASN A 68 -10.96 -2.87 -30.28
C ASN A 68 -10.21 -4.04 -29.60
N PRO A 69 -9.54 -4.92 -30.39
CA PRO A 69 -8.81 -6.07 -29.83
C PRO A 69 -7.64 -5.68 -28.89
N ALA A 70 -7.17 -4.43 -28.94
CA ALA A 70 -6.16 -3.93 -28.04
C ALA A 70 -6.68 -3.76 -26.59
N GLU A 71 -7.95 -3.39 -26.40
CA GLU A 71 -8.55 -3.23 -25.07
C GLU A 71 -8.82 -4.57 -24.36
N SER A 72 -9.01 -5.64 -25.11
CA SER A 72 -9.09 -7.00 -24.53
C SER A 72 -7.81 -7.43 -23.79
N ARG A 73 -6.70 -6.78 -24.08
CA ARG A 73 -5.40 -7.05 -23.47
C ARG A 73 -5.25 -6.43 -22.08
N TYR A 74 -6.02 -5.40 -21.74
CA TYR A 74 -5.97 -4.76 -20.40
C TYR A 74 -6.56 -5.66 -19.31
N ILE A 75 -7.55 -6.51 -19.61
CA ILE A 75 -8.10 -7.48 -18.66
C ILE A 75 -7.10 -8.62 -18.39
N SER A 76 -6.22 -8.91 -19.34
CA SER A 76 -5.15 -9.92 -19.21
C SER A 76 -3.93 -9.41 -18.42
N SER A 77 -3.87 -8.12 -18.09
CA SER A 77 -2.76 -7.52 -17.34
C SER A 77 -3.07 -7.41 -15.85
N LEU A 78 -3.66 -8.46 -15.26
CA LEU A 78 -3.63 -8.60 -13.80
C LEU A 78 -2.16 -8.51 -13.35
N PRO A 79 -1.80 -7.59 -12.46
CA PRO A 79 -0.44 -7.50 -11.98
C PRO A 79 -0.04 -8.86 -11.42
N SER A 80 0.93 -9.52 -12.04
CA SER A 80 1.36 -10.88 -11.68
C SER A 80 1.73 -11.00 -10.19
N PHE A 81 2.26 -9.92 -9.61
CA PHE A 81 2.59 -9.87 -8.19
C PHE A 81 1.35 -10.06 -7.28
N LEU A 82 0.18 -9.58 -7.71
CA LEU A 82 -1.04 -9.70 -6.91
C LEU A 82 -1.56 -11.14 -6.89
N ILE A 83 -1.45 -11.86 -8.01
CA ILE A 83 -1.79 -13.28 -8.07
C ILE A 83 -0.87 -14.08 -7.15
N VAL A 84 0.44 -13.83 -7.24
CA VAL A 84 1.44 -14.47 -6.38
C VAL A 84 1.17 -14.15 -4.90
N TYR A 85 0.85 -12.90 -4.58
CA TYR A 85 0.47 -12.49 -3.23
C TYR A 85 -0.75 -13.27 -2.71
N LEU A 86 -1.83 -13.36 -3.49
CA LEU A 86 -3.04 -14.07 -3.09
C LEU A 86 -2.78 -15.58 -2.89
N VAL A 87 -1.98 -16.18 -3.77
CA VAL A 87 -1.58 -17.59 -3.64
C VAL A 87 -0.76 -17.82 -2.37
N ILE A 88 0.25 -16.99 -2.11
CA ILE A 88 1.08 -17.10 -0.91
C ILE A 88 0.24 -16.86 0.36
N ALA A 89 -0.65 -15.86 0.34
CA ALA A 89 -1.55 -15.57 1.45
C ALA A 89 -2.49 -16.74 1.75
N ALA A 90 -3.06 -17.36 0.71
CA ALA A 90 -3.89 -18.56 0.85
C ALA A 90 -3.08 -19.73 1.42
N LEU A 91 -1.89 -20.02 0.88
CA LEU A 91 -1.03 -21.08 1.39
C LEU A 91 -0.62 -20.86 2.86
N ASN A 92 -0.34 -19.61 3.23
CA ASN A 92 -0.01 -19.25 4.60
C ASN A 92 -1.21 -19.42 5.54
N SER A 93 -2.42 -19.13 5.07
CA SER A 93 -3.68 -19.33 5.82
C SER A 93 -3.94 -20.81 6.14
N TYR A 94 -3.49 -21.71 5.28
CA TYR A 94 -3.54 -23.16 5.51
C TYR A 94 -2.37 -23.69 6.33
N SER A 95 -1.54 -22.79 6.92
CA SER A 95 -0.38 -23.16 7.74
C SER A 95 0.62 -24.10 7.02
N VAL A 96 0.73 -23.98 5.70
CA VAL A 96 1.63 -24.81 4.89
C VAL A 96 3.10 -24.48 5.18
N PHE A 97 3.39 -23.23 5.57
CA PHE A 97 4.76 -22.78 5.85
C PHE A 97 5.13 -23.02 7.31
N SER A 98 6.30 -23.61 7.53
CA SER A 98 6.85 -23.73 8.90
C SER A 98 7.21 -22.35 9.47
N PRO A 99 7.19 -22.17 10.81
CA PRO A 99 7.55 -20.90 11.44
C PRO A 99 8.91 -20.34 11.00
N THR A 100 9.89 -21.22 10.81
CA THR A 100 11.23 -20.85 10.34
C THR A 100 11.21 -20.23 8.93
N VAL A 101 10.38 -20.77 8.03
CA VAL A 101 10.21 -20.23 6.66
C VAL A 101 9.53 -18.88 6.71
N GLN A 102 8.56 -18.69 7.59
CA GLN A 102 7.88 -17.41 7.79
C GLN A 102 8.83 -16.33 8.32
N GLU A 103 9.65 -16.65 9.33
CA GLU A 103 10.65 -15.73 9.88
C GLU A 103 11.70 -15.32 8.84
N PHE A 104 12.22 -16.29 8.09
CA PHE A 104 13.16 -16.01 7.02
C PHE A 104 12.53 -15.15 5.92
N GLY A 105 11.30 -15.44 5.51
CA GLY A 105 10.53 -14.65 4.54
C GLY A 105 10.31 -13.22 5.01
N MET A 106 9.98 -13.05 6.29
CA MET A 106 9.79 -11.74 6.91
C MET A 106 11.10 -10.92 6.93
N MET A 107 12.22 -11.54 7.32
CA MET A 107 13.52 -10.88 7.32
C MET A 107 13.95 -10.49 5.89
N ALA A 108 13.81 -11.39 4.93
CA ALA A 108 14.14 -11.13 3.54
C ALA A 108 13.26 -10.01 2.95
N SER A 109 11.97 -10.00 3.23
CA SER A 109 11.05 -8.95 2.77
C SER A 109 11.39 -7.58 3.35
N LYS A 110 11.69 -7.50 4.66
CA LYS A 110 12.15 -6.25 5.30
C LYS A 110 13.43 -5.72 4.64
N PHE A 111 14.40 -6.60 4.38
CA PHE A 111 15.65 -6.21 3.71
C PHE A 111 15.41 -5.69 2.29
N CYS A 112 14.61 -6.41 1.50
CA CYS A 112 14.25 -6.00 0.13
C CYS A 112 13.50 -4.65 0.12
N LEU A 113 12.57 -4.43 1.05
CA LEU A 113 11.83 -3.18 1.17
C LEU A 113 12.73 -2.00 1.51
N ILE A 114 13.63 -2.15 2.49
CA ILE A 114 14.58 -1.10 2.86
C ILE A 114 15.49 -0.76 1.67
N THR A 115 16.02 -1.78 1.01
CA THR A 115 16.89 -1.59 -0.17
C THR A 115 16.15 -0.88 -1.31
N SER A 116 14.89 -1.25 -1.55
CA SER A 116 14.02 -0.62 -2.54
C SER A 116 13.77 0.85 -2.22
N LEU A 117 13.48 1.19 -0.95
CA LEU A 117 13.28 2.57 -0.50
C LEU A 117 14.54 3.43 -0.71
N VAL A 118 15.71 2.89 -0.35
CA VAL A 118 16.99 3.58 -0.58
C VAL A 118 17.23 3.81 -2.07
N ALA A 119 16.99 2.79 -2.91
CA ALA A 119 17.16 2.89 -4.35
C ALA A 119 16.23 3.95 -4.98
N ILE A 120 14.96 4.01 -4.54
CA ILE A 120 14.00 5.03 -4.98
C ILE A 120 14.47 6.42 -4.53
N GLY A 121 14.91 6.55 -3.27
CA GLY A 121 15.42 7.82 -2.74
C GLY A 121 16.63 8.35 -3.52
N LEU A 122 17.58 7.47 -3.84
CA LEU A 122 18.76 7.83 -4.64
C LEU A 122 18.42 8.21 -6.10
N LYS A 123 17.41 7.58 -6.68
CA LYS A 123 16.94 7.85 -8.05
C LYS A 123 16.09 9.12 -8.13
N THR A 124 15.55 9.62 -7.02
CA THR A 124 14.67 10.78 -7.00
C THR A 124 15.47 12.06 -7.25
N ASN A 125 15.19 12.72 -8.38
CA ASN A 125 15.82 13.99 -8.72
C ASN A 125 14.95 15.15 -8.22
N LEU A 126 15.41 15.83 -7.17
CA LEU A 126 14.71 16.96 -6.55
C LEU A 126 14.50 18.13 -7.52
N HIS A 127 15.43 18.34 -8.45
CA HIS A 127 15.30 19.39 -9.47
C HIS A 127 14.14 19.09 -10.43
N SER A 128 13.94 17.83 -10.81
CA SER A 128 12.81 17.41 -11.65
C SER A 128 11.48 17.58 -10.92
N ILE A 129 11.42 17.37 -9.61
CA ILE A 129 10.22 17.62 -8.80
C ILE A 129 9.87 19.11 -8.79
N ALA A 130 10.86 19.98 -8.66
CA ALA A 130 10.64 21.43 -8.70
C ALA A 130 10.14 21.93 -10.07
N SER A 131 10.49 21.25 -11.17
CA SER A 131 10.08 21.60 -12.53
C SER A 131 8.65 21.16 -12.90
N VAL A 132 8.03 20.25 -12.14
CA VAL A 132 6.66 19.74 -12.42
C VAL A 132 5.58 20.81 -12.25
N GLY A 133 5.90 21.89 -11.52
CA GLY A 133 4.97 23.00 -11.31
C GLY A 133 4.13 22.88 -10.04
N LYS A 134 3.40 23.94 -9.72
CA LYS A 134 2.66 24.04 -8.45
C LYS A 134 1.37 23.22 -8.41
N THR A 135 0.70 23.05 -9.57
CA THR A 135 -0.63 22.41 -9.64
C THR A 135 -0.61 20.94 -9.20
N PRO A 136 0.27 20.06 -9.71
CA PRO A 136 0.34 18.68 -9.25
C PRO A 136 0.76 18.56 -7.78
N LEU A 137 1.64 19.45 -7.30
CA LEU A 137 2.05 19.48 -5.91
C LEU A 137 0.89 19.82 -4.96
N LEU A 138 0.10 20.84 -5.30
CA LEU A 138 -1.09 21.21 -4.53
C LEU A 138 -2.14 20.10 -4.53
N LEU A 139 -2.31 19.43 -5.67
CA LEU A 139 -3.25 18.32 -5.80
C LEU A 139 -2.83 17.12 -4.93
N LEU A 140 -1.54 16.77 -4.96
CA LEU A 140 -0.99 15.72 -4.11
C LEU A 140 -1.16 16.07 -2.63
N LEU A 141 -0.86 17.29 -2.25
CA LEU A 141 -0.97 17.78 -0.87
C LEU A 141 -2.42 17.76 -0.40
N GLY A 142 -3.34 18.24 -1.23
CA GLY A 142 -4.78 18.23 -0.96
C GLY A 142 -5.34 16.82 -0.78
N THR A 143 -4.98 15.89 -1.66
CA THR A 143 -5.41 14.47 -1.55
C THR A 143 -4.82 13.80 -0.32
N SER A 144 -3.57 14.08 0.03
CA SER A 144 -2.92 13.53 1.23
C SER A 144 -3.58 14.03 2.52
N ILE A 145 -3.89 15.33 2.60
CA ILE A 145 -4.59 15.93 3.74
C ILE A 145 -5.99 15.33 3.85
N LEU A 146 -6.72 15.23 2.75
CA LEU A 146 -8.07 14.66 2.73
C LEU A 146 -8.08 13.21 3.21
N LEU A 147 -7.12 12.39 2.76
CA LEU A 147 -6.97 11.01 3.22
C LEU A 147 -6.59 10.93 4.70
N ALA A 148 -5.71 11.80 5.18
CA ALA A 148 -5.35 11.83 6.58
C ALA A 148 -6.54 12.20 7.47
N LEU A 149 -7.31 13.21 7.09
CA LEU A 149 -8.50 13.65 7.82
C LEU A 149 -9.61 12.58 7.81
N THR A 150 -9.89 11.98 6.65
CA THR A 150 -10.91 10.92 6.56
C THR A 150 -10.50 9.68 7.35
N SER A 151 -9.23 9.30 7.32
CA SER A 151 -8.71 8.16 8.08
C SER A 151 -8.76 8.43 9.59
N LEU A 152 -8.41 9.64 10.02
CA LEU A 152 -8.51 10.05 11.42
C LEU A 152 -9.97 10.05 11.90
N MET A 153 -10.87 10.63 11.11
CA MET A 153 -12.31 10.65 11.41
C MET A 153 -12.88 9.22 11.52
N LEU A 154 -12.47 8.32 10.63
CA LEU A 154 -12.93 6.93 10.65
C LEU A 154 -12.45 6.18 11.91
N ILE A 155 -11.20 6.39 12.30
CA ILE A 155 -10.63 5.79 13.51
C ILE A 155 -11.36 6.29 14.76
N THR A 156 -11.59 7.59 14.87
CA THR A 156 -12.29 8.19 16.04
C THR A 156 -13.76 7.80 16.13
N LEU A 157 -14.40 7.44 14.99
CA LEU A 157 -15.80 7.02 14.96
C LEU A 157 -16.01 5.53 15.19
N LEU A 158 -15.07 4.68 14.74
CA LEU A 158 -15.23 3.23 14.72
C LEU A 158 -14.40 2.48 15.76
N MET A 159 -13.38 3.11 16.31
CA MET A 159 -12.42 2.51 17.22
C MET A 159 -12.24 3.34 18.50
#